data_ff0a050fd32848dd52e1393e7f34c6b8
#
_entry.id   ff0a050fd32848dd52e1393e7f34c6b8
#
_cell.length_a   1.000
_cell.length_b   1.000
_cell.length_c   1.000
_cell.angle_alpha   90.00
_cell.angle_beta   90.00
_cell.angle_gamma   90.00
#
_symmetry.space_group_name_H-M   'P 1'
#
loop_
_entity.id
_entity.type
_entity.pdbx_description
1 polymer ?
#
loop_
_entity_poly.entity_id
_entity_poly.type
_entity_poly.pdbx_seq_one_letter_code
_entity_poly.pdbx_strand_id
1 'polypeptide(L)'
;MLEVIATCLEDVKRIEKAGGNRIELISSYTEGGLTPSYAFIKKAVEAVQIPVHVMIRPHAKSFTYTEEEIEMMKEDIVVAQNLGAAGVVLGVLNEQNEVDEEKLVDLLSVVDGINVTYHRAIDDTENPVEAMKVLKKFNKVTHVLTSGGQGNVVDNIPVLAAMQKESEGNIQLVVGSGVTKKNVKQLLDETGITQAHVGTAVREGKSCFSEIDLNLVQELVQIIK
;
A
#
# COMPACT_ATOMS: atom_id res chain seq x y z
N MET A 1 -12.00 5.89 2.73
CA MET A 1 -11.15 5.27 3.78
C MET A 1 -9.74 5.84 3.69
N LEU A 2 -9.09 6.17 4.81
CA LEU A 2 -7.72 6.70 4.84
C LEU A 2 -6.74 5.66 5.39
N GLU A 3 -5.73 5.30 4.60
CA GLU A 3 -4.55 4.54 5.01
C GLU A 3 -3.37 5.49 5.22
N VAL A 4 -2.62 5.27 6.30
CA VAL A 4 -1.47 6.12 6.66
C VAL A 4 -0.23 5.26 6.90
N ILE A 5 0.92 5.73 6.39
CA ILE A 5 2.21 5.08 6.58
C ILE A 5 2.71 5.29 8.03
N ALA A 6 3.07 4.18 8.70
CA ALA A 6 3.75 4.18 9.99
C ALA A 6 5.16 3.60 9.89
N THR A 7 6.12 4.26 10.55
CA THR A 7 7.53 3.87 10.57
C THR A 7 8.07 3.62 11.98
N CYS A 8 7.26 3.92 13.00
CA CYS A 8 7.56 3.68 14.41
C CYS A 8 6.27 3.46 15.21
N LEU A 9 6.40 2.98 16.46
CA LEU A 9 5.24 2.71 17.31
C LEU A 9 4.46 3.96 17.69
N GLU A 10 5.10 5.11 17.75
CA GLU A 10 4.41 6.37 17.99
C GLU A 10 3.50 6.73 16.82
N ASP A 11 3.97 6.55 15.57
CA ASP A 11 3.14 6.72 14.37
C ASP A 11 1.87 5.85 14.43
N VAL A 12 2.05 4.56 14.75
CA VAL A 12 0.95 3.58 14.84
C VAL A 12 -0.16 4.08 15.78
N LYS A 13 0.21 4.53 17.00
CA LYS A 13 -0.73 5.04 17.98
C LYS A 13 -1.38 6.36 17.56
N ARG A 14 -0.58 7.26 16.96
CA ARG A 14 -1.07 8.57 16.51
C ARG A 14 -2.08 8.44 15.37
N ILE A 15 -1.87 7.52 14.43
CA ILE A 15 -2.81 7.25 13.34
C ILE A 15 -4.18 6.83 13.87
N GLU A 16 -4.23 5.84 14.75
CA GLU A 16 -5.49 5.38 15.33
C GLU A 16 -6.17 6.49 16.14
N LYS A 17 -5.41 7.16 17.02
CA LYS A 17 -5.91 8.28 17.82
C LYS A 17 -6.52 9.40 16.98
N ALA A 18 -5.98 9.64 15.80
CA ALA A 18 -6.48 10.65 14.86
C ALA A 18 -7.63 10.14 13.96
N GLY A 19 -8.03 8.88 14.07
CA GLY A 19 -9.14 8.30 13.31
C GLY A 19 -8.75 7.78 11.92
N GLY A 20 -7.46 7.54 11.65
CA GLY A 20 -7.02 6.79 10.48
C GLY A 20 -7.68 5.41 10.45
N ASN A 21 -7.93 4.86 9.27
CA ASN A 21 -8.72 3.65 9.12
C ASN A 21 -7.87 2.39 8.91
N ARG A 22 -6.65 2.54 8.40
CA ARG A 22 -5.70 1.45 8.17
C ARG A 22 -4.27 1.99 8.25
N ILE A 23 -3.36 1.16 8.69
CA ILE A 23 -1.94 1.44 8.75
C ILE A 23 -1.22 0.63 7.70
N GLU A 24 -0.36 1.27 6.89
CA GLU A 24 0.70 0.59 6.19
C GLU A 24 1.98 0.67 7.05
N LEU A 25 2.46 -0.48 7.51
CA LEU A 25 3.63 -0.59 8.38
C LEU A 25 4.87 -0.87 7.53
N ILE A 26 5.84 0.04 7.57
CA ILE A 26 7.08 -0.08 6.79
C ILE A 26 8.31 0.20 7.64
N SER A 27 9.48 -0.26 7.17
CA SER A 27 10.79 0.31 7.50
C SER A 27 11.32 1.11 6.30
N SER A 28 12.44 1.84 6.48
CA SER A 28 13.17 2.49 5.36
C SER A 28 12.28 3.34 4.46
N TYR A 29 11.62 4.34 5.04
CA TYR A 29 10.69 5.24 4.32
C TYR A 29 11.32 5.86 3.06
N THR A 30 12.57 6.32 3.14
CA THR A 30 13.30 6.95 2.02
C THR A 30 13.52 6.03 0.85
N GLU A 31 13.51 4.73 1.10
CA GLU A 31 13.64 3.67 0.10
C GLU A 31 12.29 3.22 -0.50
N GLY A 32 11.21 3.92 -0.13
CA GLY A 32 9.85 3.58 -0.58
C GLY A 32 9.17 2.50 0.25
N GLY A 33 9.75 2.12 1.39
CA GLY A 33 9.24 1.09 2.30
C GLY A 33 9.86 -0.28 2.06
N LEU A 34 10.38 -0.89 3.13
CA LEU A 34 10.90 -2.25 3.17
C LEU A 34 10.20 -3.02 4.31
N THR A 35 10.36 -4.35 4.34
CA THR A 35 9.81 -5.21 5.38
C THR A 35 10.26 -4.74 6.77
N PRO A 36 9.34 -4.50 7.72
CA PRO A 36 9.67 -4.14 9.09
C PRO A 36 10.21 -5.35 9.86
N SER A 37 10.94 -5.09 10.96
CA SER A 37 11.41 -6.15 11.82
C SER A 37 10.26 -6.91 12.50
N TYR A 38 10.48 -8.19 12.82
CA TYR A 38 9.54 -9.02 13.59
C TYR A 38 9.00 -8.31 14.85
N ALA A 39 9.90 -7.70 15.63
CA ALA A 39 9.52 -7.02 16.88
C ALA A 39 8.64 -5.79 16.60
N PHE A 40 8.91 -5.06 15.54
CA PHE A 40 8.10 -3.89 15.16
C PHE A 40 6.71 -4.31 14.69
N ILE A 41 6.59 -5.34 13.82
CA ILE A 41 5.30 -5.89 13.39
C ILE A 41 4.47 -6.31 14.60
N LYS A 42 5.04 -7.15 15.48
CA LYS A 42 4.38 -7.63 16.69
C LYS A 42 3.85 -6.48 17.54
N LYS A 43 4.71 -5.52 17.84
CA LYS A 43 4.33 -4.38 18.70
C LYS A 43 3.32 -3.44 18.06
N ALA A 44 3.37 -3.27 16.75
CA ALA A 44 2.41 -2.45 16.02
C ALA A 44 1.01 -3.08 16.05
N VAL A 45 0.91 -4.38 15.76
CA VAL A 45 -0.37 -5.10 15.79
C VAL A 45 -0.97 -5.14 17.21
N GLU A 46 -0.13 -5.35 18.25
CA GLU A 46 -0.59 -5.34 19.64
C GLU A 46 -1.07 -3.95 20.13
N ALA A 47 -0.63 -2.87 19.48
CA ALA A 47 -0.82 -1.50 19.98
C ALA A 47 -2.13 -0.84 19.55
N VAL A 48 -2.83 -1.35 18.52
CA VAL A 48 -4.01 -0.73 17.90
C VAL A 48 -5.09 -1.74 17.54
N GLN A 49 -6.31 -1.26 17.32
CA GLN A 49 -7.45 -2.07 16.87
C GLN A 49 -7.74 -1.92 15.37
N ILE A 50 -7.22 -0.85 14.73
CA ILE A 50 -7.38 -0.66 13.29
C ILE A 50 -6.48 -1.63 12.52
N PRO A 51 -6.86 -2.04 11.29
CA PRO A 51 -6.08 -2.96 10.48
C PRO A 51 -4.65 -2.47 10.23
N VAL A 52 -3.67 -3.36 10.40
CA VAL A 52 -2.26 -3.14 10.06
C VAL A 52 -1.92 -4.01 8.86
N HIS A 53 -1.53 -3.38 7.75
CA HIS A 53 -0.98 -4.03 6.57
C HIS A 53 0.54 -3.89 6.59
N VAL A 54 1.26 -4.99 6.43
CA VAL A 54 2.72 -5.05 6.58
C VAL A 54 3.38 -5.10 5.22
N MET A 55 4.33 -4.21 4.97
CA MET A 55 5.15 -4.24 3.76
C MET A 55 6.01 -5.50 3.73
N ILE A 56 5.94 -6.22 2.62
CA ILE A 56 6.79 -7.37 2.30
C ILE A 56 7.63 -7.01 1.07
N ARG A 57 8.81 -6.47 1.32
CA ARG A 57 9.74 -5.99 0.31
C ARG A 57 11.16 -6.08 0.85
N PRO A 58 11.99 -7.03 0.37
CA PRO A 58 13.31 -7.31 0.95
C PRO A 58 14.34 -6.21 0.65
N HIS A 59 14.23 -5.52 -0.48
CA HIS A 59 15.16 -4.48 -0.90
C HIS A 59 14.53 -3.42 -1.80
N ALA A 60 15.21 -2.29 -1.95
CA ALA A 60 14.77 -1.15 -2.77
C ALA A 60 15.37 -1.12 -4.19
N LYS A 61 16.15 -2.12 -4.60
CA LYS A 61 16.87 -2.12 -5.89
C LYS A 61 15.92 -2.15 -7.10
N SER A 62 14.89 -2.98 -7.02
CA SER A 62 13.88 -3.19 -8.06
C SER A 62 12.64 -3.84 -7.46
N PHE A 63 11.67 -4.19 -8.31
CA PHE A 63 10.55 -5.08 -7.98
C PHE A 63 10.70 -6.47 -8.63
N THR A 64 11.90 -6.76 -9.16
CA THR A 64 12.28 -8.07 -9.69
C THR A 64 13.13 -8.79 -8.65
N TYR A 65 12.75 -10.01 -8.29
CA TYR A 65 13.37 -10.78 -7.21
C TYR A 65 13.88 -12.13 -7.70
N THR A 66 14.93 -12.63 -7.06
CA THR A 66 15.43 -14.01 -7.26
C THR A 66 14.50 -15.00 -6.58
N GLU A 67 14.65 -16.30 -6.89
CA GLU A 67 13.89 -17.37 -6.22
C GLU A 67 14.13 -17.36 -4.68
N GLU A 68 15.38 -17.13 -4.26
CA GLU A 68 15.73 -17.05 -2.85
C GLU A 68 15.06 -15.87 -2.15
N GLU A 69 14.93 -14.72 -2.83
CA GLU A 69 14.22 -13.54 -2.31
C GLU A 69 12.71 -13.78 -2.26
N ILE A 70 12.13 -14.53 -3.21
CA ILE A 70 10.72 -14.94 -3.15
C ILE A 70 10.48 -15.86 -1.94
N GLU A 71 11.35 -16.82 -1.67
CA GLU A 71 11.25 -17.66 -0.46
C GLU A 71 11.33 -16.81 0.82
N MET A 72 12.26 -15.85 0.91
CA MET A 72 12.31 -14.90 2.05
C MET A 72 10.99 -14.11 2.19
N MET A 73 10.42 -13.62 1.10
CA MET A 73 9.16 -12.88 1.12
C MET A 73 8.00 -13.78 1.59
N LYS A 74 7.98 -15.06 1.20
CA LYS A 74 6.98 -16.04 1.69
C LYS A 74 7.09 -16.26 3.20
N GLU A 75 8.32 -16.38 3.72
CA GLU A 75 8.55 -16.48 5.17
C GLU A 75 8.06 -15.21 5.90
N ASP A 76 8.36 -14.03 5.38
CA ASP A 76 7.90 -12.74 5.93
C ASP A 76 6.37 -12.63 5.93
N ILE A 77 5.67 -13.11 4.87
CA ILE A 77 4.21 -13.17 4.82
C ILE A 77 3.68 -14.04 5.96
N VAL A 78 4.23 -15.25 6.12
CA VAL A 78 3.82 -16.19 7.19
C VAL A 78 4.07 -15.58 8.57
N VAL A 79 5.20 -14.90 8.77
CA VAL A 79 5.50 -14.20 10.02
C VAL A 79 4.48 -13.10 10.29
N ALA A 80 4.17 -12.25 9.31
CA ALA A 80 3.20 -11.16 9.47
C ALA A 80 1.81 -11.70 9.84
N GLN A 81 1.34 -12.76 9.15
CA GLN A 81 0.06 -13.44 9.46
C GLN A 81 0.02 -13.99 10.88
N ASN A 82 1.05 -14.72 11.28
CA ASN A 82 1.13 -15.33 12.61
C ASN A 82 1.19 -14.28 13.73
N LEU A 83 1.66 -13.07 13.43
CA LEU A 83 1.66 -11.94 14.36
C LEU A 83 0.33 -11.18 14.39
N GLY A 84 -0.65 -11.56 13.57
CA GLY A 84 -1.98 -10.96 13.55
C GLY A 84 -2.11 -9.75 12.62
N ALA A 85 -1.24 -9.58 11.64
CA ALA A 85 -1.41 -8.56 10.61
C ALA A 85 -2.74 -8.79 9.85
N ALA A 86 -3.47 -7.72 9.58
CA ALA A 86 -4.72 -7.77 8.83
C ALA A 86 -4.51 -7.90 7.31
N GLY A 87 -3.29 -7.63 6.86
CA GLY A 87 -2.90 -7.75 5.47
C GLY A 87 -1.40 -7.59 5.25
N VAL A 88 -0.98 -7.87 4.04
CA VAL A 88 0.39 -7.65 3.54
C VAL A 88 0.36 -6.75 2.31
N VAL A 89 1.46 -6.02 2.10
CA VAL A 89 1.67 -5.14 0.95
C VAL A 89 2.87 -5.66 0.18
N LEU A 90 2.68 -6.08 -1.05
CA LEU A 90 3.72 -6.68 -1.88
C LEU A 90 3.52 -6.33 -3.36
N GLY A 91 4.48 -6.66 -4.19
CA GLY A 91 4.37 -6.53 -5.64
C GLY A 91 5.64 -7.04 -6.29
N VAL A 92 5.49 -7.70 -7.42
CA VAL A 92 6.58 -8.35 -8.15
C VAL A 92 6.42 -8.12 -9.64
N LEU A 93 7.51 -7.73 -10.29
CA LEU A 93 7.59 -7.53 -11.74
C LEU A 93 8.65 -8.47 -12.34
N ASN A 94 8.46 -8.79 -13.61
CA ASN A 94 9.47 -9.47 -14.43
C ASN A 94 10.47 -8.45 -15.03
N GLU A 95 11.44 -8.95 -15.80
CA GLU A 95 12.46 -8.11 -16.44
C GLU A 95 11.90 -7.15 -17.52
N GLN A 96 10.68 -7.38 -17.97
CA GLN A 96 9.96 -6.53 -18.92
C GLN A 96 9.09 -5.46 -18.21
N ASN A 97 9.19 -5.32 -16.89
CA ASN A 97 8.34 -4.50 -16.05
C ASN A 97 6.83 -4.84 -16.18
N GLU A 98 6.50 -6.10 -16.38
CA GLU A 98 5.14 -6.61 -16.31
C GLU A 98 4.94 -7.35 -14.98
N VAL A 99 3.69 -7.54 -14.56
CA VAL A 99 3.38 -8.36 -13.37
C VAL A 99 3.92 -9.78 -13.58
N ASP A 100 4.82 -10.23 -12.72
CA ASP A 100 5.33 -11.59 -12.73
C ASP A 100 4.25 -12.53 -12.15
N GLU A 101 3.45 -13.12 -13.04
CA GLU A 101 2.32 -13.96 -12.65
C GLU A 101 2.78 -15.23 -11.90
N GLU A 102 3.92 -15.82 -12.26
CA GLU A 102 4.45 -17.04 -11.63
C GLU A 102 4.89 -16.78 -10.19
N LYS A 103 5.73 -15.75 -10.00
CA LYS A 103 6.18 -15.35 -8.66
C LYS A 103 5.04 -14.81 -7.79
N LEU A 104 4.06 -14.13 -8.40
CA LEU A 104 2.88 -13.69 -7.66
C LEU A 104 2.04 -14.88 -7.17
N VAL A 105 1.83 -15.92 -8.01
CA VAL A 105 1.18 -17.17 -7.57
C VAL A 105 1.92 -17.79 -6.38
N ASP A 106 3.24 -17.85 -6.45
CA ASP A 106 4.04 -18.44 -5.40
C ASP A 106 3.95 -17.65 -4.08
N LEU A 107 4.06 -16.31 -4.11
CA LEU A 107 3.82 -15.47 -2.94
C LEU A 107 2.41 -15.64 -2.37
N LEU A 108 1.40 -15.68 -3.23
CA LEU A 108 0.02 -15.84 -2.80
C LEU A 108 -0.29 -17.26 -2.27
N SER A 109 0.55 -18.26 -2.56
CA SER A 109 0.35 -19.63 -2.09
C SER A 109 0.32 -19.74 -0.58
N VAL A 110 1.13 -18.93 0.12
CA VAL A 110 1.26 -18.92 1.58
C VAL A 110 0.34 -17.93 2.30
N VAL A 111 -0.42 -17.13 1.54
CA VAL A 111 -1.41 -16.19 2.13
C VAL A 111 -2.65 -16.96 2.55
N ASP A 112 -3.08 -16.77 3.81
CA ASP A 112 -4.29 -17.38 4.38
C ASP A 112 -5.12 -16.38 5.19
N GLY A 113 -6.30 -16.06 4.71
CA GLY A 113 -7.32 -15.30 5.43
C GLY A 113 -7.03 -13.82 5.68
N ILE A 114 -5.95 -13.25 5.13
CA ILE A 114 -5.61 -11.84 5.26
C ILE A 114 -5.69 -11.10 3.91
N ASN A 115 -5.75 -9.77 3.96
CA ASN A 115 -5.75 -8.94 2.76
C ASN A 115 -4.37 -8.93 2.07
N VAL A 116 -4.38 -8.79 0.75
CA VAL A 116 -3.17 -8.51 -0.05
C VAL A 116 -3.35 -7.22 -0.81
N THR A 117 -2.46 -6.26 -0.58
CA THR A 117 -2.33 -5.05 -1.38
C THR A 117 -1.17 -5.22 -2.35
N TYR A 118 -1.46 -5.18 -3.66
CA TYR A 118 -0.40 -5.04 -4.65
C TYR A 118 0.04 -3.57 -4.67
N HIS A 119 1.31 -3.32 -4.35
CA HIS A 119 1.81 -1.97 -4.15
C HIS A 119 2.15 -1.25 -5.46
N ARG A 120 2.81 -0.09 -5.35
CA ARG A 120 3.13 0.80 -6.47
C ARG A 120 4.09 0.23 -7.52
N ALA A 121 4.51 -1.04 -7.44
CA ALA A 121 5.16 -1.71 -8.56
C ALA A 121 4.31 -1.64 -9.84
N ILE A 122 2.98 -1.60 -9.71
CA ILE A 122 2.08 -1.41 -10.85
C ILE A 122 2.33 -0.08 -11.59
N ASP A 123 2.77 0.96 -10.90
CA ASP A 123 3.07 2.26 -11.49
C ASP A 123 4.34 2.24 -12.37
N ASP A 124 5.19 1.22 -12.24
CA ASP A 124 6.40 1.01 -13.05
C ASP A 124 6.13 0.17 -14.31
N THR A 125 4.90 -0.36 -14.46
CA THR A 125 4.50 -1.06 -15.68
C THR A 125 4.25 -0.07 -16.82
N GLU A 126 4.41 -0.52 -18.07
CA GLU A 126 4.15 0.33 -19.24
C GLU A 126 2.67 0.76 -19.30
N ASN A 127 1.76 -0.12 -18.90
CA ASN A 127 0.31 0.15 -18.90
C ASN A 127 -0.35 -0.36 -17.60
N PRO A 128 -0.57 0.50 -16.60
CA PRO A 128 -1.20 0.11 -15.34
C PRO A 128 -2.62 -0.45 -15.50
N VAL A 129 -3.37 -0.07 -16.54
CA VAL A 129 -4.71 -0.61 -16.81
C VAL A 129 -4.63 -2.07 -17.25
N GLU A 130 -3.69 -2.41 -18.13
CA GLU A 130 -3.47 -3.81 -18.53
C GLU A 130 -2.92 -4.63 -17.36
N ALA A 131 -2.00 -4.09 -16.58
CA ALA A 131 -1.52 -4.74 -15.35
C ALA A 131 -2.67 -5.02 -14.37
N MET A 132 -3.65 -4.12 -14.27
CA MET A 132 -4.87 -4.33 -13.46
C MET A 132 -5.67 -5.54 -13.94
N LYS A 133 -5.82 -5.75 -15.25
CA LYS A 133 -6.49 -6.94 -15.82
C LYS A 133 -5.77 -8.23 -15.45
N VAL A 134 -4.44 -8.20 -15.39
CA VAL A 134 -3.65 -9.34 -14.95
C VAL A 134 -3.93 -9.62 -13.47
N LEU A 135 -3.88 -8.60 -12.60
CA LEU A 135 -4.09 -8.75 -11.16
C LEU A 135 -5.49 -9.29 -10.82
N LYS A 136 -6.52 -8.99 -11.61
CA LYS A 136 -7.88 -9.53 -11.43
C LYS A 136 -7.99 -11.04 -11.53
N LYS A 137 -7.02 -11.72 -12.13
CA LYS A 137 -6.97 -13.20 -12.18
C LYS A 137 -6.69 -13.81 -10.81
N PHE A 138 -6.18 -13.03 -9.85
CA PHE A 138 -5.71 -13.49 -8.55
C PHE A 138 -6.70 -13.14 -7.44
N ASN A 139 -7.55 -14.06 -7.06
CA ASN A 139 -8.62 -13.87 -6.08
C ASN A 139 -8.13 -13.41 -4.69
N LYS A 140 -6.86 -13.65 -4.35
CA LYS A 140 -6.26 -13.23 -3.09
C LYS A 140 -5.77 -11.78 -3.10
N VAL A 141 -5.59 -11.15 -4.25
CA VAL A 141 -5.28 -9.71 -4.36
C VAL A 141 -6.56 -8.93 -4.09
N THR A 142 -6.61 -8.26 -2.96
CA THR A 142 -7.81 -7.53 -2.49
C THR A 142 -7.73 -6.04 -2.75
N HIS A 143 -6.52 -5.48 -2.79
CA HIS A 143 -6.28 -4.05 -3.01
C HIS A 143 -5.13 -3.83 -4.00
N VAL A 144 -5.17 -2.68 -4.67
CA VAL A 144 -4.05 -2.15 -5.47
C VAL A 144 -3.77 -0.72 -5.04
N LEU A 145 -2.56 -0.45 -4.58
CA LEU A 145 -2.06 0.88 -4.28
C LEU A 145 -1.37 1.44 -5.52
N THR A 146 -1.84 2.57 -6.03
CA THR A 146 -1.36 3.14 -7.29
C THR A 146 -1.45 4.66 -7.30
N SER A 147 -0.62 5.30 -8.11
CA SER A 147 -0.73 6.70 -8.53
C SER A 147 -1.19 6.84 -10.00
N GLY A 148 -1.56 5.73 -10.63
CA GLY A 148 -1.95 5.71 -12.05
C GLY A 148 -0.77 5.69 -13.02
N GLY A 149 0.44 5.37 -12.53
CA GLY A 149 1.69 5.38 -13.31
C GLY A 149 2.68 6.42 -12.80
N GLN A 150 3.65 6.77 -13.65
CA GLN A 150 4.68 7.74 -13.31
C GLN A 150 4.14 9.19 -13.31
N GLY A 151 4.85 10.07 -12.61
CA GLY A 151 4.54 11.51 -12.57
C GLY A 151 3.61 11.94 -11.44
N ASN A 152 2.85 13.01 -11.66
CA ASN A 152 1.96 13.58 -10.66
C ASN A 152 0.62 12.86 -10.66
N VAL A 153 0.16 12.44 -9.49
CA VAL A 153 -1.10 11.69 -9.32
C VAL A 153 -2.34 12.42 -9.89
N VAL A 154 -2.34 13.76 -9.88
CA VAL A 154 -3.46 14.56 -10.44
C VAL A 154 -3.50 14.46 -11.97
N ASP A 155 -2.33 14.43 -12.61
CA ASP A 155 -2.23 14.29 -14.07
C ASP A 155 -2.64 12.89 -14.53
N ASN A 156 -2.58 11.91 -13.63
CA ASN A 156 -2.94 10.52 -13.87
C ASN A 156 -4.43 10.19 -13.60
N ILE A 157 -5.27 11.17 -13.27
CA ILE A 157 -6.72 10.95 -13.04
C ILE A 157 -7.39 10.12 -14.13
N PRO A 158 -7.16 10.35 -15.45
CA PRO A 158 -7.77 9.52 -16.49
C PRO A 158 -7.38 8.04 -16.42
N VAL A 159 -6.11 7.75 -16.08
CA VAL A 159 -5.62 6.37 -15.92
C VAL A 159 -6.22 5.75 -14.66
N LEU A 160 -6.23 6.46 -13.54
CA LEU A 160 -6.83 6.02 -12.29
C LEU A 160 -8.32 5.68 -12.46
N ALA A 161 -9.08 6.52 -13.18
CA ALA A 161 -10.48 6.26 -13.49
C ALA A 161 -10.66 5.01 -14.37
N ALA A 162 -9.77 4.80 -15.34
CA ALA A 162 -9.78 3.59 -16.16
C ALA A 162 -9.43 2.33 -15.34
N MET A 163 -8.43 2.40 -14.47
CA MET A 163 -8.10 1.33 -13.53
C MET A 163 -9.25 1.03 -12.58
N GLN A 164 -9.92 2.06 -12.04
CA GLN A 164 -11.08 1.91 -11.15
C GLN A 164 -12.22 1.18 -11.87
N LYS A 165 -12.51 1.56 -13.10
CA LYS A 165 -13.51 0.87 -13.92
C LYS A 165 -13.12 -0.58 -14.19
N GLU A 166 -11.84 -0.86 -14.47
CA GLU A 166 -11.35 -2.22 -14.70
C GLU A 166 -11.42 -3.06 -13.42
N SER A 167 -11.22 -2.46 -12.23
CA SER A 167 -11.19 -3.17 -10.95
C SER A 167 -12.57 -3.61 -10.45
N GLU A 168 -13.66 -3.10 -11.04
CA GLU A 168 -15.03 -3.30 -10.54
C GLU A 168 -15.33 -4.76 -10.16
N GLY A 169 -15.79 -4.93 -8.92
CA GLY A 169 -16.27 -6.19 -8.37
C GLY A 169 -15.24 -7.04 -7.61
N ASN A 170 -13.93 -6.87 -7.82
CA ASN A 170 -12.94 -7.79 -7.26
C ASN A 170 -11.85 -7.11 -6.41
N ILE A 171 -11.28 -6.00 -6.87
CA ILE A 171 -10.12 -5.33 -6.26
C ILE A 171 -10.50 -3.90 -5.88
N GLN A 172 -10.09 -3.46 -4.71
CA GLN A 172 -10.27 -2.07 -4.26
C GLN A 172 -9.01 -1.26 -4.57
N LEU A 173 -9.17 -0.17 -5.34
CA LEU A 173 -8.06 0.74 -5.56
C LEU A 173 -7.86 1.67 -4.36
N VAL A 174 -6.59 1.91 -4.08
CA VAL A 174 -6.12 2.86 -3.08
C VAL A 174 -5.24 3.88 -3.81
N VAL A 175 -5.68 5.14 -3.89
CA VAL A 175 -4.87 6.17 -4.54
C VAL A 175 -3.78 6.67 -3.60
N GLY A 176 -2.52 6.63 -4.06
CA GLY A 176 -1.36 7.04 -3.26
C GLY A 176 -0.34 7.85 -4.05
N SER A 177 0.78 8.20 -3.41
CA SER A 177 1.86 9.00 -3.98
C SER A 177 1.45 10.41 -4.41
N GLY A 178 1.73 11.39 -3.56
CA GLY A 178 1.38 12.79 -3.83
C GLY A 178 -0.03 13.19 -3.42
N VAL A 179 -0.78 12.29 -2.77
CA VAL A 179 -2.09 12.64 -2.17
C VAL A 179 -1.90 13.58 -1.01
N THR A 180 -2.69 14.65 -1.00
CA THR A 180 -2.67 15.72 0.00
C THR A 180 -4.09 16.20 0.28
N LYS A 181 -4.28 16.97 1.36
CA LYS A 181 -5.55 17.66 1.64
C LYS A 181 -6.08 18.50 0.47
N LYS A 182 -5.18 19.01 -0.39
CA LYS A 182 -5.57 19.91 -1.50
C LYS A 182 -6.18 19.16 -2.68
N ASN A 183 -5.75 17.93 -2.93
CA ASN A 183 -6.13 17.17 -4.13
C ASN A 183 -6.94 15.91 -3.85
N VAL A 184 -7.00 15.40 -2.61
CA VAL A 184 -7.67 14.14 -2.29
C VAL A 184 -9.14 14.15 -2.73
N LYS A 185 -9.86 15.23 -2.48
CA LYS A 185 -11.28 15.32 -2.88
C LYS A 185 -11.44 15.21 -4.40
N GLN A 186 -10.65 15.96 -5.16
CA GLN A 186 -10.65 15.89 -6.62
C GLN A 186 -10.34 14.47 -7.11
N LEU A 187 -9.28 13.84 -6.56
CA LEU A 187 -8.89 12.48 -6.92
C LEU A 187 -10.03 11.48 -6.72
N LEU A 188 -10.70 11.52 -5.57
CA LEU A 188 -11.80 10.61 -5.28
C LEU A 188 -13.04 10.88 -6.13
N ASP A 189 -13.44 12.15 -6.27
CA ASP A 189 -14.64 12.53 -7.02
C ASP A 189 -14.51 12.22 -8.53
N GLU A 190 -13.35 12.45 -9.13
CA GLU A 190 -13.15 12.27 -10.58
C GLU A 190 -12.80 10.83 -10.98
N THR A 191 -12.25 10.02 -10.05
CA THR A 191 -11.87 8.63 -10.35
C THR A 191 -12.90 7.60 -9.88
N GLY A 192 -13.74 7.93 -8.89
CA GLY A 192 -14.61 6.99 -8.19
C GLY A 192 -13.88 6.09 -7.19
N ILE A 193 -12.57 6.28 -6.97
CA ILE A 193 -11.81 5.57 -5.93
C ILE A 193 -12.29 6.06 -4.55
N THR A 194 -12.40 5.16 -3.58
CA THR A 194 -12.93 5.47 -2.24
C THR A 194 -11.88 5.38 -1.14
N GLN A 195 -10.66 4.98 -1.48
CA GLN A 195 -9.57 4.79 -0.53
C GLN A 195 -8.36 5.64 -0.93
N ALA A 196 -7.78 6.32 0.05
CA ALA A 196 -6.58 7.13 -0.14
C ALA A 196 -5.47 6.71 0.82
N HIS A 197 -4.24 6.78 0.33
CA HIS A 197 -3.02 6.46 1.06
C HIS A 197 -2.15 7.69 1.17
N VAL A 198 -1.64 7.98 2.37
CA VAL A 198 -0.77 9.13 2.63
C VAL A 198 0.42 8.76 3.52
N GLY A 199 1.52 9.46 3.24
CA GLY A 199 2.73 9.35 4.06
C GLY A 199 3.16 10.71 4.59
N THR A 200 4.02 11.43 3.87
CA THR A 200 4.54 12.75 4.30
C THR A 200 3.48 13.85 4.37
N ALA A 201 2.36 13.69 3.67
CA ALA A 201 1.27 14.68 3.65
C ALA A 201 0.65 14.95 5.03
N VAL A 202 0.77 14.01 5.97
CA VAL A 202 0.26 14.12 7.34
C VAL A 202 1.38 14.25 8.38
N ARG A 203 2.59 14.60 7.96
CA ARG A 203 3.74 14.81 8.85
C ARG A 203 4.12 16.27 8.92
N GLU A 204 4.63 16.71 10.07
CA GLU A 204 5.15 18.06 10.26
C GLU A 204 6.23 18.38 9.23
N GLY A 205 6.13 19.55 8.60
CA GLY A 205 7.05 19.95 7.55
C GLY A 205 7.13 19.03 6.32
N LYS A 206 6.22 18.06 6.20
CA LYS A 206 6.22 17.02 5.15
C LYS A 206 7.50 16.18 5.10
N SER A 207 8.18 16.02 6.23
CA SER A 207 9.37 15.19 6.35
C SER A 207 9.00 13.78 6.79
N CYS A 208 9.60 12.76 6.16
CA CYS A 208 9.41 11.37 6.58
C CYS A 208 9.98 11.07 7.98
N PHE A 209 10.82 11.95 8.51
CA PHE A 209 11.42 11.84 9.86
C PHE A 209 10.64 12.60 10.93
N SER A 210 9.64 13.39 10.54
CA SER A 210 8.83 14.15 11.49
C SER A 210 7.64 13.33 12.00
N GLU A 211 7.08 13.77 13.13
CA GLU A 211 5.89 13.17 13.71
C GLU A 211 4.66 13.33 12.83
N ILE A 212 3.72 12.41 12.97
CA ILE A 212 2.40 12.52 12.35
C ILE A 212 1.60 13.61 13.07
N ASP A 213 1.09 14.55 12.31
CA ASP A 213 0.18 15.60 12.79
C ASP A 213 -1.24 15.05 12.88
N LEU A 214 -1.77 14.97 14.10
CA LEU A 214 -3.11 14.45 14.37
C LEU A 214 -4.21 15.24 13.64
N ASN A 215 -4.05 16.56 13.55
CA ASN A 215 -5.05 17.42 12.90
C ASN A 215 -5.11 17.17 11.39
N LEU A 216 -3.94 17.00 10.74
CA LEU A 216 -3.89 16.70 9.31
C LEU A 216 -4.54 15.35 8.98
N VAL A 217 -4.33 14.33 9.83
CA VAL A 217 -5.02 13.03 9.68
C VAL A 217 -6.53 13.20 9.85
N GLN A 218 -6.97 13.90 10.91
CA GLN A 218 -8.40 14.14 11.17
C GLN A 218 -9.08 14.90 10.02
N GLU A 219 -8.43 15.93 9.49
CA GLU A 219 -8.93 16.71 8.34
C GLU A 219 -9.09 15.83 7.09
N LEU A 220 -8.09 14.98 6.78
CA LEU A 220 -8.19 14.05 5.65
C LEU A 220 -9.31 13.02 5.85
N VAL A 221 -9.45 12.47 7.04
CA VAL A 221 -10.55 11.54 7.37
C VAL A 221 -11.90 12.19 7.16
N GLN A 222 -12.05 13.48 7.50
CA GLN A 222 -13.30 14.22 7.27
C GLN A 222 -13.60 14.48 5.79
N ILE A 223 -12.57 14.75 4.98
CA ILE A 223 -12.73 15.00 3.54
C ILE A 223 -13.11 13.72 2.78
N ILE A 224 -12.60 12.56 3.23
CA ILE A 224 -12.78 11.26 2.56
C ILE A 224 -14.12 10.58 2.94
N LYS A 225 -14.76 11.03 4.02
CA LYS A 225 -16.11 10.56 4.44
C LYS A 225 -17.20 11.00 3.48
#